data_61c5e8a48e0f76a4c16972d708b96270
#
_entry.id   61c5e8a48e0f76a4c16972d708b96270
#
_cell.length_a   1.000
_cell.length_b   1.000
_cell.length_c   1.000
_cell.angle_alpha   90.00
_cell.angle_beta   90.00
_cell.angle_gamma   90.00
#
_symmetry.space_group_name_H-M   'P 1'
#
loop_
_entity.id
_entity.type
_entity.pdbx_description
1 polymer ?
#
loop_
_entity_poly.entity_id
_entity_poly.type
_entity_poly.pdbx_seq_one_letter_code
_entity_poly.pdbx_strand_id
1 'polypeptide(L)'
;MVEAPRMDITKLAPEAYRHLIALEQTIAGKIDPKLYHLVKLRASQINGCAFCIGMHSDEALRDGESLERIVLLDAWEESSLYSDKERAALEWIEDLTLIADTHAPRESFEGLKEHFSNEEIGFLSLAAVMINAWNRIAISSRAQYDRSAFERQRNEVKLAEPV
;
A
#
# COMPACT_ATOMS: atom_id res chain seq x y z
N MET A 1 1.78 -16.76 -20.84
CA MET A 1 0.35 -16.70 -20.47
C MET A 1 0.26 -16.34 -19.00
N VAL A 2 -0.65 -15.46 -18.60
CA VAL A 2 -0.89 -15.15 -17.20
C VAL A 2 -1.59 -16.36 -16.57
N GLU A 3 -1.11 -16.80 -15.40
CA GLU A 3 -1.66 -17.95 -14.69
C GLU A 3 -3.06 -17.62 -14.12
N ALA A 4 -4.00 -18.57 -14.20
CA ALA A 4 -5.33 -18.40 -13.64
C ALA A 4 -5.29 -18.25 -12.11
N PRO A 5 -6.29 -17.58 -11.49
CA PRO A 5 -6.40 -17.51 -10.02
C PRO A 5 -6.38 -18.90 -9.38
N ARG A 6 -5.58 -19.05 -8.31
CA ARG A 6 -5.39 -20.35 -7.64
C ARG A 6 -6.38 -20.59 -6.51
N MET A 7 -6.74 -19.51 -5.82
CA MET A 7 -7.61 -19.61 -4.63
C MET A 7 -8.31 -18.27 -4.39
N ASP A 8 -9.43 -18.34 -3.69
CA ASP A 8 -10.18 -17.17 -3.21
C ASP A 8 -10.12 -17.17 -1.67
N ILE A 9 -9.19 -16.39 -1.12
CA ILE A 9 -8.96 -16.31 0.32
C ILE A 9 -10.19 -15.76 1.06
N THR A 10 -11.02 -14.96 0.40
CA THR A 10 -12.23 -14.39 1.01
C THR A 10 -13.26 -15.49 1.34
N LYS A 11 -13.28 -16.56 0.55
CA LYS A 11 -14.14 -17.73 0.76
C LYS A 11 -13.51 -18.79 1.66
N LEU A 12 -12.18 -18.95 1.58
CA LEU A 12 -11.46 -19.98 2.32
C LEU A 12 -11.23 -19.60 3.79
N ALA A 13 -11.03 -18.32 4.09
CA ALA A 13 -10.78 -17.82 5.44
C ALA A 13 -11.54 -16.50 5.70
N PRO A 14 -12.88 -16.48 5.61
CA PRO A 14 -13.67 -15.23 5.61
C PRO A 14 -13.54 -14.44 6.92
N GLU A 15 -13.42 -15.11 8.05
CA GLU A 15 -13.28 -14.44 9.34
C GLU A 15 -11.93 -13.75 9.48
N ALA A 16 -10.84 -14.44 9.18
CA ALA A 16 -9.49 -13.86 9.19
C ALA A 16 -9.37 -12.68 8.21
N TYR A 17 -9.95 -12.84 7.00
CA TYR A 17 -9.96 -11.77 5.99
C TYR A 17 -10.68 -10.51 6.50
N ARG A 18 -11.82 -10.66 7.19
CA ARG A 18 -12.55 -9.51 7.79
C ARG A 18 -11.71 -8.77 8.85
N HIS A 19 -10.92 -9.49 9.66
CA HIS A 19 -10.03 -8.86 10.64
C HIS A 19 -8.90 -8.07 9.97
N LEU A 20 -8.35 -8.56 8.86
CA LEU A 20 -7.36 -7.81 8.06
C LEU A 20 -7.98 -6.52 7.49
N ILE A 21 -9.18 -6.58 6.94
CA ILE A 21 -9.90 -5.38 6.44
C ILE A 21 -10.14 -4.37 7.57
N ALA A 22 -10.58 -4.81 8.74
CA ALA A 22 -10.83 -3.92 9.88
C ALA A 22 -9.53 -3.23 10.36
N LEU A 23 -8.41 -3.98 10.38
CA LEU A 23 -7.09 -3.41 10.70
C LEU A 23 -6.64 -2.41 9.64
N GLU A 24 -6.78 -2.74 8.35
CA GLU A 24 -6.49 -1.85 7.23
C GLU A 24 -7.23 -0.51 7.36
N GLN A 25 -8.54 -0.55 7.64
CA GLN A 25 -9.36 0.65 7.83
C GLN A 25 -8.91 1.50 9.01
N THR A 26 -8.48 0.85 10.10
CA THR A 26 -7.95 1.55 11.28
C THR A 26 -6.66 2.29 10.96
N ILE A 27 -5.77 1.67 10.19
CA ILE A 27 -4.49 2.25 9.78
C ILE A 27 -4.71 3.40 8.80
N ALA A 28 -5.55 3.20 7.78
CA ALA A 28 -5.84 4.19 6.75
C ALA A 28 -6.38 5.50 7.32
N GLY A 29 -7.17 5.45 8.39
CA GLY A 29 -7.72 6.63 9.07
C GLY A 29 -6.69 7.44 9.89
N LYS A 30 -5.43 7.00 9.98
CA LYS A 30 -4.37 7.60 10.80
C LYS A 30 -3.20 8.17 10.02
N ILE A 31 -3.17 7.97 8.72
CA ILE A 31 -2.09 8.43 7.82
C ILE A 31 -2.71 9.38 6.80
N ASP A 32 -1.97 10.41 6.39
CA ASP A 32 -2.40 11.28 5.28
C ASP A 32 -2.70 10.41 4.05
N PRO A 33 -3.88 10.57 3.40
CA PRO A 33 -4.30 9.68 2.31
C PRO A 33 -3.31 9.61 1.15
N LYS A 34 -2.69 10.73 0.76
CA LYS A 34 -1.72 10.73 -0.35
C LYS A 34 -0.46 9.97 0.03
N LEU A 35 0.06 10.22 1.23
CA LEU A 35 1.20 9.47 1.74
C LEU A 35 0.89 7.98 1.85
N TYR A 36 -0.32 7.63 2.32
CA TYR A 36 -0.74 6.24 2.44
C TYR A 36 -0.75 5.50 1.10
N HIS A 37 -1.22 6.15 0.03
CA HIS A 37 -1.16 5.57 -1.32
C HIS A 37 0.29 5.39 -1.80
N LEU A 38 1.15 6.38 -1.60
CA LEU A 38 2.55 6.31 -2.03
C LEU A 38 3.30 5.15 -1.37
N VAL A 39 3.21 5.02 -0.05
CA VAL A 39 3.93 3.97 0.69
C VAL A 39 3.43 2.58 0.33
N LYS A 40 2.11 2.41 0.13
CA LYS A 40 1.54 1.13 -0.31
C LYS A 40 1.93 0.79 -1.74
N LEU A 41 1.92 1.77 -2.62
CA LEU A 41 2.31 1.61 -4.01
C LEU A 41 3.79 1.22 -4.10
N ARG A 42 4.68 1.90 -3.35
CA ARG A 42 6.10 1.59 -3.35
C ARG A 42 6.40 0.16 -2.88
N ALA A 43 5.85 -0.25 -1.75
CA ALA A 43 5.99 -1.64 -1.27
C ALA A 43 5.49 -2.66 -2.31
N SER A 44 4.39 -2.33 -3.03
CA SER A 44 3.83 -3.19 -4.06
C SER A 44 4.71 -3.28 -5.31
N GLN A 45 5.43 -2.21 -5.67
CA GLN A 45 6.44 -2.21 -6.73
C GLN A 45 7.61 -3.13 -6.35
N ILE A 46 8.16 -3.00 -5.15
CA ILE A 46 9.26 -3.83 -4.65
C ILE A 46 8.86 -5.31 -4.66
N ASN A 47 7.67 -5.64 -4.19
CA ASN A 47 7.18 -7.02 -4.15
C ASN A 47 6.70 -7.55 -5.53
N GLY A 48 6.57 -6.70 -6.55
CA GLY A 48 6.08 -7.08 -7.88
C GLY A 48 4.60 -7.50 -7.90
N CYS A 49 3.74 -6.90 -7.04
CA CYS A 49 2.32 -7.22 -6.98
C CYS A 49 1.51 -6.43 -8.02
N ALA A 50 1.30 -7.00 -9.21
CA ALA A 50 0.56 -6.33 -10.28
C ALA A 50 -0.86 -5.91 -9.86
N PHE A 51 -1.58 -6.75 -9.10
CA PHE A 51 -2.90 -6.43 -8.55
C PHE A 51 -2.85 -5.17 -7.67
N CYS A 52 -1.93 -5.14 -6.72
CA CYS A 52 -1.82 -4.05 -5.75
C CYS A 52 -1.31 -2.76 -6.42
N ILE A 53 -0.36 -2.86 -7.35
CA ILE A 53 0.11 -1.71 -8.13
C ILE A 53 -1.05 -1.08 -8.90
N GLY A 54 -1.82 -1.88 -9.64
CA GLY A 54 -2.96 -1.37 -10.42
C GLY A 54 -4.01 -0.71 -9.52
N MET A 55 -4.41 -1.38 -8.44
CA MET A 55 -5.42 -0.89 -7.52
C MET A 55 -4.99 0.42 -6.83
N HIS A 56 -3.80 0.46 -6.22
CA HIS A 56 -3.33 1.63 -5.50
C HIS A 56 -2.96 2.80 -6.42
N SER A 57 -2.54 2.54 -7.67
CA SER A 57 -2.38 3.60 -8.67
C SER A 57 -3.71 4.27 -9.01
N ASP A 58 -4.78 3.49 -9.20
CA ASP A 58 -6.10 4.03 -9.48
C ASP A 58 -6.71 4.76 -8.27
N GLU A 59 -6.45 4.30 -7.06
CA GLU A 59 -6.85 4.99 -5.82
C GLU A 59 -6.12 6.32 -5.68
N ALA A 60 -4.80 6.33 -5.83
CA ALA A 60 -3.97 7.54 -5.74
C ALA A 60 -4.40 8.60 -6.76
N LEU A 61 -4.61 8.22 -8.04
CA LEU A 61 -5.07 9.13 -9.09
C LEU A 61 -6.43 9.76 -8.76
N ARG A 62 -7.34 8.99 -8.17
CA ARG A 62 -8.68 9.49 -7.77
C ARG A 62 -8.60 10.47 -6.60
N ASP A 63 -7.65 10.28 -5.69
CA ASP A 63 -7.43 11.14 -4.55
C ASP A 63 -6.51 12.33 -4.88
N GLY A 64 -6.28 12.55 -6.20
CA GLY A 64 -5.61 13.74 -6.73
C GLY A 64 -4.08 13.65 -6.73
N GLU A 65 -3.52 12.44 -6.70
CA GLU A 65 -2.10 12.25 -6.98
C GLU A 65 -1.84 12.39 -8.48
N SER A 66 -0.64 12.87 -8.87
CA SER A 66 -0.30 13.03 -10.28
C SER A 66 0.23 11.71 -10.88
N LEU A 67 -0.08 11.49 -12.16
CA LEU A 67 0.46 10.35 -12.88
C LEU A 67 1.99 10.39 -12.92
N GLU A 68 2.59 11.57 -13.02
CA GLU A 68 4.04 11.76 -13.04
C GLU A 68 4.67 11.21 -11.76
N ARG A 69 4.14 11.55 -10.58
CA ARG A 69 4.65 11.05 -9.30
C ARG A 69 4.45 9.54 -9.15
N ILE A 70 3.34 9.00 -9.64
CA ILE A 70 3.10 7.55 -9.62
C ILE A 70 4.12 6.81 -10.49
N VAL A 71 4.40 7.33 -11.70
CA VAL A 71 5.36 6.70 -12.62
C VAL A 71 6.79 6.80 -12.11
N LEU A 72 7.17 7.93 -11.50
CA LEU A 72 8.53 8.15 -10.99
C LEU A 72 8.75 7.58 -9.57
N LEU A 73 7.74 6.96 -8.97
CA LEU A 73 7.85 6.45 -7.60
C LEU A 73 8.89 5.34 -7.45
N ASP A 74 9.16 4.58 -8.49
CA ASP A 74 10.21 3.54 -8.47
C ASP A 74 11.64 4.14 -8.44
N ALA A 75 11.78 5.41 -8.84
CA ALA A 75 13.01 6.17 -8.82
C ALA A 75 12.88 7.44 -7.94
N TRP A 76 12.13 7.35 -6.86
CA TRP A 76 11.81 8.51 -6.00
C TRP A 76 13.05 9.20 -5.44
N GLU A 77 14.14 8.47 -5.17
CA GLU A 77 15.39 9.01 -4.64
C GLU A 77 16.03 10.06 -5.58
N GLU A 78 15.93 9.85 -6.89
CA GLU A 78 16.47 10.75 -7.90
C GLU A 78 15.50 11.87 -8.29
N SER A 79 14.23 11.78 -7.89
CA SER A 79 13.17 12.72 -8.24
C SER A 79 13.03 13.85 -7.22
N SER A 80 12.89 15.09 -7.68
CA SER A 80 12.58 16.25 -6.83
C SER A 80 11.09 16.40 -6.49
N LEU A 81 10.24 15.46 -6.91
CA LEU A 81 8.78 15.54 -6.74
C LEU A 81 8.30 15.14 -5.35
N TYR A 82 9.15 14.57 -4.51
CA TYR A 82 8.80 14.09 -3.17
C TYR A 82 9.43 14.98 -2.11
N SER A 83 8.61 15.40 -1.14
CA SER A 83 9.05 16.15 0.03
C SER A 83 9.94 15.31 0.94
N ASP A 84 10.73 15.96 1.80
CA ASP A 84 11.60 15.26 2.76
C ASP A 84 10.81 14.33 3.68
N LYS A 85 9.58 14.72 4.08
CA LYS A 85 8.66 13.88 4.84
C LYS A 85 8.25 12.62 4.08
N GLU A 86 7.93 12.74 2.79
CA GLU A 86 7.57 11.59 1.96
C GLU A 86 8.78 10.69 1.70
N ARG A 87 9.94 11.27 1.47
CA ARG A 87 11.20 10.55 1.27
C ARG A 87 11.56 9.69 2.49
N ALA A 88 11.47 10.25 3.70
CA ALA A 88 11.70 9.50 4.93
C ALA A 88 10.70 8.33 5.11
N ALA A 89 9.43 8.54 4.74
CA ALA A 89 8.43 7.47 4.78
C ALA A 89 8.68 6.39 3.73
N LEU A 90 9.10 6.78 2.52
CA LEU A 90 9.40 5.83 1.43
C LEU A 90 10.62 4.98 1.78
N GLU A 91 11.70 5.57 2.30
CA GLU A 91 12.87 4.85 2.79
C GLU A 91 12.49 3.81 3.85
N TRP A 92 11.70 4.21 4.85
CA TRP A 92 11.23 3.31 5.90
C TRP A 92 10.38 2.16 5.37
N ILE A 93 9.48 2.43 4.42
CA ILE A 93 8.66 1.40 3.79
C ILE A 93 9.51 0.40 2.99
N GLU A 94 10.55 0.86 2.30
CA GLU A 94 11.50 -0.01 1.61
C GLU A 94 12.23 -0.91 2.58
N ASP A 95 12.78 -0.34 3.65
CA ASP A 95 13.47 -1.08 4.69
C ASP A 95 12.61 -2.18 5.32
N LEU A 96 11.35 -1.85 5.64
CA LEU A 96 10.42 -2.84 6.20
C LEU A 96 9.92 -3.86 5.16
N THR A 97 9.89 -3.51 3.89
CA THR A 97 9.51 -4.44 2.82
C THR A 97 10.63 -5.43 2.54
N LEU A 98 11.87 -4.97 2.58
CA LEU A 98 13.09 -5.75 2.39
C LEU A 98 13.76 -6.15 3.72
N ILE A 99 12.99 -6.31 4.78
CA ILE A 99 13.47 -6.45 6.16
C ILE A 99 14.47 -7.60 6.35
N ALA A 100 14.41 -8.64 5.53
CA ALA A 100 15.35 -9.75 5.57
C ALA A 100 16.78 -9.33 5.18
N ASP A 101 16.91 -8.27 4.38
CA ASP A 101 18.18 -7.75 3.89
C ASP A 101 18.64 -6.52 4.66
N THR A 102 17.71 -5.62 4.97
CA THR A 102 17.99 -4.31 5.58
C THR A 102 18.06 -4.35 7.11
N HIS A 103 17.27 -5.23 7.74
CA HIS A 103 17.08 -5.29 9.20
C HIS A 103 16.60 -3.98 9.82
N ALA A 104 15.90 -3.13 9.05
CA ALA A 104 15.37 -1.83 9.46
C ALA A 104 16.48 -0.96 10.12
N PRO A 105 17.36 -0.32 9.35
CA PRO A 105 18.51 0.42 9.84
C PRO A 105 18.12 1.52 10.83
N ARG A 106 19.02 1.81 11.76
CA ARG A 106 18.81 2.87 12.74
C ARG A 106 18.68 4.24 12.08
N GLU A 107 19.44 4.45 11.03
CA GLU A 107 19.52 5.71 10.27
C GLU A 107 18.16 6.09 9.69
N SER A 108 17.48 5.18 9.01
CA SER A 108 16.14 5.43 8.45
C SER A 108 15.10 5.66 9.56
N PHE A 109 15.20 4.93 10.68
CA PHE A 109 14.32 5.16 11.84
C PHE A 109 14.53 6.54 12.48
N GLU A 110 15.77 6.99 12.64
CA GLU A 110 16.04 8.34 13.16
C GLU A 110 15.61 9.43 12.17
N GLY A 111 15.77 9.20 10.86
CA GLY A 111 15.25 10.11 9.81
C GLY A 111 13.74 10.29 9.87
N LEU A 112 12.98 9.24 10.19
CA LEU A 112 11.52 9.36 10.39
C LEU A 112 11.17 10.33 11.53
N LYS A 113 11.90 10.32 12.63
CA LYS A 113 11.61 11.15 13.82
C LYS A 113 11.74 12.64 13.55
N GLU A 114 12.43 13.04 12.50
CA GLU A 114 12.52 14.44 12.08
C GLU A 114 11.19 14.94 11.49
N HIS A 115 10.34 14.03 10.99
CA HIS A 115 9.13 14.37 10.24
C HIS A 115 7.85 13.80 10.83
N PHE A 116 7.92 12.81 11.71
CA PHE A 116 6.78 12.07 12.24
C PHE A 116 6.84 11.90 13.76
N SER A 117 5.68 11.98 14.40
CA SER A 117 5.52 11.59 15.81
C SER A 117 5.66 10.07 15.99
N ASN A 118 5.88 9.62 17.20
CA ASN A 118 5.96 8.19 17.51
C ASN A 118 4.67 7.43 17.14
N GLU A 119 3.51 8.06 17.26
CA GLU A 119 2.24 7.47 16.85
C GLU A 119 2.19 7.29 15.32
N GLU A 120 2.54 8.32 14.55
CA GLU A 120 2.59 8.26 13.09
C GLU A 120 3.59 7.19 12.60
N ILE A 121 4.78 7.10 13.21
CA ILE A 121 5.77 6.05 12.91
C ILE A 121 5.18 4.65 13.16
N GLY A 122 4.45 4.49 14.26
CA GLY A 122 3.75 3.24 14.57
C GLY A 122 2.74 2.87 13.47
N PHE A 123 1.93 3.83 13.01
CA PHE A 123 0.96 3.59 11.94
C PHE A 123 1.61 3.38 10.57
N LEU A 124 2.70 4.08 10.24
CA LEU A 124 3.48 3.82 9.02
C LEU A 124 4.08 2.41 9.03
N SER A 125 4.62 1.96 10.16
CA SER A 125 5.15 0.60 10.30
C SER A 125 4.04 -0.46 10.15
N LEU A 126 2.86 -0.22 10.72
CA LEU A 126 1.69 -1.08 10.51
C LEU A 126 1.20 -1.06 9.05
N ALA A 127 1.29 0.08 8.36
CA ALA A 127 0.97 0.17 6.93
C ALA A 127 1.92 -0.71 6.11
N ALA A 128 3.23 -0.71 6.42
CA ALA A 128 4.19 -1.62 5.79
C ALA A 128 3.82 -3.09 6.02
N VAL A 129 3.48 -3.48 7.25
CA VAL A 129 3.05 -4.85 7.58
C VAL A 129 1.83 -5.24 6.76
N MET A 130 0.81 -4.37 6.72
CA MET A 130 -0.45 -4.67 6.03
C MET A 130 -0.29 -4.76 4.52
N ILE A 131 0.42 -3.82 3.88
CA ILE A 131 0.63 -3.91 2.43
C ILE A 131 1.46 -5.12 2.05
N ASN A 132 2.46 -5.49 2.85
CA ASN A 132 3.24 -6.71 2.65
C ASN A 132 2.38 -7.98 2.82
N ALA A 133 1.41 -7.99 3.75
CA ALA A 133 0.43 -9.07 3.88
C ALA A 133 -0.46 -9.16 2.64
N TRP A 134 -1.03 -8.03 2.17
CA TRP A 134 -1.86 -7.98 0.96
C TRP A 134 -1.10 -8.42 -0.29
N ASN A 135 0.14 -7.97 -0.47
CA ASN A 135 0.97 -8.39 -1.60
C ASN A 135 1.17 -9.93 -1.60
N ARG A 136 1.45 -10.53 -0.44
CA ARG A 136 1.62 -11.98 -0.31
C ARG A 136 0.33 -12.74 -0.61
N ILE A 137 -0.81 -12.25 -0.13
CA ILE A 137 -2.12 -12.82 -0.44
C ILE A 137 -2.40 -12.73 -1.94
N ALA A 138 -2.27 -11.55 -2.55
CA ALA A 138 -2.58 -11.34 -3.96
C ALA A 138 -1.66 -12.13 -4.88
N ILE A 139 -0.34 -12.12 -4.62
CA ILE A 139 0.64 -12.84 -5.43
C ILE A 139 0.43 -14.36 -5.32
N SER A 140 0.26 -14.90 -4.10
CA SER A 140 0.09 -16.34 -3.90
C SER A 140 -1.22 -16.87 -4.45
N SER A 141 -2.29 -16.09 -4.41
CA SER A 141 -3.60 -16.44 -4.98
C SER A 141 -3.69 -16.21 -6.48
N ARG A 142 -2.69 -15.55 -7.12
CA ARG A 142 -2.74 -15.11 -8.51
C ARG A 142 -3.92 -14.20 -8.80
N ALA A 143 -4.22 -13.29 -7.87
CA ALA A 143 -5.24 -12.27 -8.06
C ALA A 143 -4.94 -11.44 -9.31
N GLN A 144 -5.97 -11.23 -10.14
CA GLN A 144 -5.89 -10.44 -11.36
C GLN A 144 -6.53 -9.08 -11.11
N TYR A 145 -5.83 -7.99 -11.46
CA TYR A 145 -6.41 -6.67 -11.43
C TYR A 145 -7.23 -6.42 -12.71
N ASP A 146 -8.50 -6.15 -12.54
CA ASP A 146 -9.40 -5.67 -13.58
C ASP A 146 -10.00 -4.34 -13.13
N ARG A 147 -9.53 -3.26 -13.73
CA ARG A 147 -9.98 -1.90 -13.41
C ARG A 147 -11.50 -1.76 -13.51
N SER A 148 -12.11 -2.33 -14.52
CA SER A 148 -13.56 -2.23 -14.73
C SER A 148 -14.35 -2.97 -13.67
N ALA A 149 -13.87 -4.12 -13.21
CA ALA A 149 -14.47 -4.87 -12.10
C ALA A 149 -14.31 -4.14 -10.79
N PHE A 150 -13.12 -3.57 -10.53
CA PHE A 150 -12.84 -2.77 -9.33
C PHE A 150 -13.73 -1.53 -9.24
N GLU A 151 -13.93 -0.81 -10.34
CA GLU A 151 -14.84 0.35 -10.40
C GLU A 151 -16.31 -0.02 -10.14
N ARG A 152 -16.78 -1.15 -10.69
CA ARG A 152 -18.15 -1.66 -10.44
C ARG A 152 -18.36 -1.98 -8.96
N GLN A 153 -17.49 -2.78 -8.37
CA GLN A 153 -17.59 -3.19 -6.96
C GLN A 153 -17.63 -1.99 -6.03
N ARG A 154 -16.80 -0.99 -6.27
CA ARG A 154 -16.75 0.23 -5.48
C ARG A 154 -18.04 1.05 -5.58
N ASN A 155 -18.62 1.16 -6.76
CA ASN A 155 -19.88 1.88 -6.95
C ASN A 155 -21.04 1.17 -6.24
N GLU A 156 -21.05 -0.15 -6.20
CA GLU A 156 -22.03 -0.94 -5.45
C GLU A 156 -21.90 -0.70 -3.92
N VAL A 157 -20.69 -0.63 -3.39
CA VAL A 157 -20.45 -0.34 -1.97
C VAL A 157 -20.94 1.07 -1.61
N LYS A 158 -20.63 2.09 -2.43
CA LYS A 158 -21.11 3.47 -2.19
C LYS A 158 -22.63 3.61 -2.22
N LEU A 159 -23.32 2.82 -3.02
CA LEU A 159 -24.79 2.81 -3.09
C LEU A 159 -25.43 2.06 -1.91
N ALA A 160 -24.68 1.24 -1.20
CA ALA A 160 -25.13 0.46 -0.05
C ALA A 160 -24.92 1.18 1.31
N GLU A 161 -24.15 2.28 1.35
CA GLU A 161 -23.98 3.09 2.55
C GLU A 161 -25.25 3.94 2.75
N PRO A 162 -25.93 3.83 3.91
CA PRO A 162 -27.08 4.68 4.22
C PRO A 162 -26.62 6.13 4.36
N VAL A 163 -27.39 7.05 3.77
CA VAL A 163 -27.25 8.52 3.86
C VAL A 163 -27.42 9.00 5.30
#